data_fff18bb0376fda191ab5cd676a9cd462
#
_entry.id   fff18bb0376fda191ab5cd676a9cd462
#
_cell.length_a   1.000
_cell.length_b   1.000
_cell.length_c   1.000
_cell.angle_alpha   90.00
_cell.angle_beta   90.00
_cell.angle_gamma   90.00
#
_symmetry.space_group_name_H-M   'P 1'
#
loop_
_entity.id
_entity.type
_entity.pdbx_description
1 polymer ?
#
loop_
_entity_poly.entity_id
_entity_poly.type
_entity_poly.pdbx_seq_one_letter_code
_entity_poly.pdbx_strand_id
1 'polypeptide(L)'
;MHSIKRPNRHRFLYFVRHGQYERSPEHPDGTLTELGRLQAETLATRIQDLPLDAIWASTMYRAQETAQIIADRHFPHLEVQRSVLLREKAFPCEHDAWVKALSRHRAPEDRLERIAARWFRRSNRERHELVVCHGNLIRAVVTRVLGSDVNSWLRMSTHHCGLTRVTCWDDGRVSLVTYNDVSYLPDEYISVV
;
A
#
# COMPACT_ATOMS: atom_id res chain seq x y z
N MET A 1 39.83 13.11 12.07
CA MET A 1 39.25 11.83 11.65
C MET A 1 37.93 12.11 10.97
N HIS A 2 37.85 12.04 9.64
CA HIS A 2 36.59 12.17 8.90
C HIS A 2 35.82 10.85 9.09
N SER A 3 34.72 10.90 9.84
CA SER A 3 33.79 9.80 9.93
C SER A 3 33.19 9.58 8.54
N ILE A 4 33.59 8.52 7.85
CA ILE A 4 32.95 8.09 6.62
C ILE A 4 31.51 7.72 7.02
N LYS A 5 30.53 8.60 6.73
CA LYS A 5 29.10 8.26 6.87
C LYS A 5 28.86 7.01 6.01
N ARG A 6 28.55 5.89 6.66
CA ARG A 6 28.12 4.69 5.93
C ARG A 6 26.93 5.08 5.04
N PRO A 7 26.88 4.64 3.79
CA PRO A 7 25.75 4.94 2.93
C PRO A 7 24.46 4.46 3.60
N ASN A 8 23.43 5.30 3.56
CA ASN A 8 22.10 4.94 4.03
C ASN A 8 21.60 3.72 3.25
N ARG A 9 21.22 2.63 3.92
CA ARG A 9 20.77 1.37 3.32
C ARG A 9 19.31 1.08 3.69
N HIS A 10 18.56 2.12 4.00
CA HIS A 10 17.16 2.00 4.35
C HIS A 10 16.31 1.72 3.11
N ARG A 11 15.22 1.00 3.32
CA ARG A 11 14.16 0.85 2.34
C ARG A 11 12.93 1.58 2.85
N PHE A 12 12.42 2.50 2.06
CA PHE A 12 11.22 3.26 2.31
C PHE A 12 10.09 2.69 1.45
N LEU A 13 9.04 2.24 2.10
CA LEU A 13 7.87 1.66 1.47
C LEU A 13 6.68 2.60 1.66
N TYR A 14 6.03 2.93 0.56
CA TYR A 14 4.89 3.82 0.50
C TYR A 14 3.68 3.01 0.06
N PHE A 15 2.94 2.45 1.03
CA PHE A 15 1.71 1.72 0.75
C PHE A 15 0.57 2.71 0.53
N VAL A 16 -0.18 2.49 -0.55
CA VAL A 16 -1.31 3.32 -0.95
C VAL A 16 -2.51 2.42 -1.24
N ARG A 17 -3.66 2.75 -0.66
CA ARG A 17 -4.92 2.18 -1.11
C ARG A 17 -5.30 2.81 -2.45
N HIS A 18 -5.76 2.00 -3.41
CA HIS A 18 -6.30 2.50 -4.68
C HIS A 18 -7.35 3.60 -4.46
N GLY A 19 -7.59 4.44 -5.48
CA GLY A 19 -8.63 5.47 -5.49
C GLY A 19 -10.04 4.88 -5.42
N GLN A 20 -11.04 5.74 -5.19
CA GLN A 20 -12.44 5.35 -5.20
C GLN A 20 -12.78 4.64 -6.53
N TYR A 21 -13.62 3.62 -6.46
CA TYR A 21 -13.91 2.75 -7.59
C TYR A 21 -15.37 2.30 -7.62
N GLU A 22 -15.80 1.88 -8.78
CA GLU A 22 -17.08 1.21 -9.00
C GLU A 22 -16.86 -0.10 -9.76
N ARG A 23 -17.81 -1.02 -9.66
CA ARG A 23 -17.77 -2.29 -10.38
C ARG A 23 -18.81 -2.30 -11.48
N SER A 24 -18.46 -2.92 -12.59
CA SER A 24 -19.39 -3.23 -13.67
C SER A 24 -19.24 -4.69 -14.11
N PRO A 25 -20.18 -5.24 -14.90
CA PRO A 25 -20.01 -6.58 -15.46
C PRO A 25 -18.73 -6.73 -16.28
N GLU A 26 -18.30 -5.68 -16.99
CA GLU A 26 -17.10 -5.65 -17.82
C GLU A 26 -15.82 -5.54 -16.98
N HIS A 27 -15.93 -4.91 -15.80
CA HIS A 27 -14.82 -4.69 -14.87
C HIS A 27 -15.17 -5.17 -13.44
N PRO A 28 -15.24 -6.48 -13.19
CA PRO A 28 -15.61 -7.03 -11.91
C PRO A 28 -14.59 -6.72 -10.79
N ASP A 29 -13.34 -6.46 -11.16
CA ASP A 29 -12.28 -5.99 -10.24
C ASP A 29 -12.39 -4.48 -9.93
N GLY A 30 -13.30 -3.75 -10.61
CA GLY A 30 -13.60 -2.33 -10.45
C GLY A 30 -12.63 -1.40 -11.17
N THR A 31 -13.18 -0.32 -11.73
CA THR A 31 -12.47 0.82 -12.33
C THR A 31 -12.55 2.02 -11.40
N LEU A 32 -11.63 2.97 -11.52
CA LEU A 32 -11.72 4.21 -10.76
C LEU A 32 -12.92 5.04 -11.21
N THR A 33 -13.62 5.62 -10.24
CA THR A 33 -14.57 6.72 -10.51
C THR A 33 -13.80 7.98 -10.90
N GLU A 34 -14.50 9.03 -11.32
CA GLU A 34 -13.90 10.34 -11.55
C GLU A 34 -13.21 10.85 -10.26
N LEU A 35 -13.88 10.73 -9.10
CA LEU A 35 -13.27 11.06 -7.81
C LEU A 35 -12.01 10.23 -7.54
N GLY A 36 -12.04 8.94 -7.85
CA GLY A 36 -10.87 8.06 -7.67
C GLY A 36 -9.66 8.48 -8.51
N ARG A 37 -9.89 9.01 -9.73
CA ARG A 37 -8.83 9.57 -10.58
C ARG A 37 -8.27 10.87 -9.99
N LEU A 38 -9.13 11.78 -9.52
CA LEU A 38 -8.71 13.02 -8.85
C LEU A 38 -7.90 12.72 -7.58
N GLN A 39 -8.30 11.73 -6.79
CA GLN A 39 -7.54 11.26 -5.63
C GLN A 39 -6.14 10.77 -6.02
N ALA A 40 -6.03 9.97 -7.10
CA ALA A 40 -4.75 9.46 -7.58
C ALA A 40 -3.83 10.57 -8.11
N GLU A 41 -4.37 11.55 -8.82
CA GLU A 41 -3.64 12.72 -9.32
C GLU A 41 -3.14 13.63 -8.18
N THR A 42 -3.98 13.84 -7.17
CA THR A 42 -3.61 14.63 -5.98
C THR A 42 -2.49 13.93 -5.21
N LEU A 43 -2.59 12.60 -5.05
CA LEU A 43 -1.52 11.80 -4.46
C LEU A 43 -0.24 11.88 -5.29
N ALA A 44 -0.33 11.78 -6.62
CA ALA A 44 0.84 11.88 -7.50
C ALA A 44 1.59 13.19 -7.26
N THR A 45 0.86 14.31 -7.16
CA THR A 45 1.44 15.63 -6.83
C THR A 45 2.06 15.65 -5.43
N ARG A 46 1.43 14.99 -4.44
CA ARG A 46 1.93 14.91 -3.05
C ARG A 46 3.29 14.21 -2.95
N ILE A 47 3.53 13.23 -3.82
CA ILE A 47 4.74 12.39 -3.78
C ILE A 47 5.72 12.66 -4.92
N GLN A 48 5.52 13.71 -5.72
CA GLN A 48 6.31 14.02 -6.92
C GLN A 48 7.83 14.11 -6.67
N ASP A 49 8.23 14.59 -5.48
CA ASP A 49 9.64 14.78 -5.13
C ASP A 49 10.28 13.54 -4.47
N LEU A 50 9.54 12.43 -4.35
CA LEU A 50 10.12 11.19 -3.83
C LEU A 50 11.04 10.56 -4.87
N PRO A 51 12.26 10.13 -4.50
CA PRO A 51 13.18 9.46 -5.40
C PRO A 51 12.77 7.97 -5.58
N LEU A 52 11.59 7.72 -6.19
CA LEU A 52 11.08 6.37 -6.35
C LEU A 52 12.00 5.52 -7.26
N ASP A 53 12.32 4.32 -6.81
CA ASP A 53 13.05 3.30 -7.57
C ASP A 53 12.13 2.28 -8.25
N ALA A 54 10.89 2.14 -7.76
CA ALA A 54 9.92 1.20 -8.31
C ALA A 54 8.48 1.54 -7.90
N ILE A 55 7.54 1.20 -8.78
CA ILE A 55 6.10 1.26 -8.53
C ILE A 55 5.54 -0.16 -8.66
N TRP A 56 4.89 -0.63 -7.60
CA TRP A 56 4.22 -1.93 -7.53
C TRP A 56 2.72 -1.73 -7.44
N ALA A 57 1.97 -2.54 -8.15
CA ALA A 57 0.51 -2.55 -8.07
C ALA A 57 -0.04 -3.96 -7.83
N SER A 58 -1.18 -4.03 -7.15
CA SER A 58 -2.05 -5.20 -7.18
C SER A 58 -2.43 -5.53 -8.63
N THR A 59 -2.69 -6.82 -8.91
CA THR A 59 -3.24 -7.22 -10.21
C THR A 59 -4.72 -6.88 -10.39
N MET A 60 -5.38 -6.25 -9.41
CA MET A 60 -6.75 -5.75 -9.54
C MET A 60 -6.76 -4.42 -10.27
N TYR A 61 -7.71 -4.26 -11.23
CA TYR A 61 -7.71 -3.18 -12.19
C TYR A 61 -7.64 -1.79 -11.55
N ARG A 62 -8.50 -1.49 -10.55
CA ARG A 62 -8.50 -0.21 -9.81
C ARG A 62 -7.15 0.18 -9.22
N ALA A 63 -6.37 -0.81 -8.76
CA ALA A 63 -5.04 -0.53 -8.20
C ALA A 63 -4.00 -0.29 -9.31
N GLN A 64 -4.12 -0.98 -10.43
CA GLN A 64 -3.29 -0.74 -11.61
C GLN A 64 -3.53 0.66 -12.18
N GLU A 65 -4.81 1.04 -12.30
CA GLU A 65 -5.20 2.36 -12.81
C GLU A 65 -4.70 3.49 -11.90
N THR A 66 -4.83 3.34 -10.58
CA THR A 66 -4.25 4.30 -9.61
C THR A 66 -2.73 4.43 -9.77
N ALA A 67 -2.02 3.29 -9.87
CA ALA A 67 -0.57 3.29 -10.02
C ALA A 67 -0.12 3.88 -11.36
N GLN A 68 -0.88 3.64 -12.44
CA GLN A 68 -0.59 4.16 -13.77
C GLN A 68 -0.74 5.68 -13.81
N ILE A 69 -1.81 6.25 -13.23
CA ILE A 69 -2.01 7.70 -13.13
C ILE A 69 -0.81 8.36 -12.41
N ILE A 70 -0.34 7.74 -11.33
CA ILE A 70 0.83 8.25 -10.57
C ILE A 70 2.09 8.18 -11.43
N ALA A 71 2.33 7.06 -12.11
CA ALA A 71 3.50 6.86 -12.96
C ALA A 71 3.52 7.87 -14.12
N ASP A 72 2.42 7.98 -14.87
CA ASP A 72 2.34 8.85 -16.05
C ASP A 72 2.56 10.31 -15.69
N ARG A 73 2.12 10.74 -14.50
CA ARG A 73 2.18 12.14 -14.10
C ARG A 73 3.58 12.60 -13.68
N HIS A 74 4.30 11.81 -12.89
CA HIS A 74 5.57 12.25 -12.30
C HIS A 74 6.73 11.24 -12.38
N PHE A 75 6.45 9.99 -12.76
CA PHE A 75 7.46 8.95 -12.82
C PHE A 75 7.43 8.16 -14.14
N PRO A 76 7.39 8.84 -15.32
CA PRO A 76 7.22 8.18 -16.62
C PRO A 76 8.37 7.24 -17.00
N HIS A 77 9.47 7.31 -16.28
CA HIS A 77 10.63 6.41 -16.43
C HIS A 77 10.48 5.09 -15.65
N LEU A 78 9.42 4.93 -14.83
CA LEU A 78 9.17 3.73 -14.04
C LEU A 78 7.99 2.95 -14.60
N GLU A 79 8.22 1.68 -14.92
CA GLU A 79 7.14 0.76 -15.27
C GLU A 79 6.39 0.29 -14.00
N VAL A 80 5.07 0.21 -14.09
CA VAL A 80 4.21 -0.33 -13.03
C VAL A 80 4.33 -1.85 -13.01
N GLN A 81 5.01 -2.38 -12.00
CA GLN A 81 5.18 -3.81 -11.77
C GLN A 81 3.96 -4.38 -11.04
N ARG A 82 3.49 -5.57 -11.44
CA ARG A 82 2.27 -6.19 -10.89
C ARG A 82 2.60 -7.36 -9.98
N SER A 83 1.83 -7.51 -8.89
CA SER A 83 1.99 -8.65 -7.99
C SER A 83 0.64 -9.18 -7.50
N VAL A 84 0.44 -10.48 -7.63
CA VAL A 84 -0.72 -11.19 -7.08
C VAL A 84 -0.74 -11.18 -5.55
N LEU A 85 0.41 -11.01 -4.90
CA LEU A 85 0.51 -10.88 -3.45
C LEU A 85 -0.19 -9.63 -2.93
N LEU A 86 -0.39 -8.62 -3.78
CA LEU A 86 -1.02 -7.34 -3.43
C LEU A 86 -2.54 -7.32 -3.62
N ARG A 87 -3.18 -8.42 -4.08
CA ARG A 87 -4.64 -8.47 -4.27
C ARG A 87 -5.40 -8.30 -2.95
N GLU A 88 -6.61 -7.72 -3.03
CA GLU A 88 -7.49 -7.61 -1.87
C GLU A 88 -7.95 -9.00 -1.42
N LYS A 89 -7.83 -9.27 -0.13
CA LYS A 89 -8.38 -10.43 0.56
C LYS A 89 -8.56 -10.11 2.05
N ALA A 90 -9.51 -10.78 2.69
CA ALA A 90 -9.60 -10.78 4.14
C ALA A 90 -8.43 -11.59 4.72
N PHE A 91 -7.85 -11.12 5.82
CA PHE A 91 -6.80 -11.80 6.56
C PHE A 91 -7.40 -12.68 7.68
N PRO A 92 -6.67 -13.69 8.18
CA PRO A 92 -7.11 -14.48 9.31
C PRO A 92 -7.48 -13.60 10.51
N CYS A 93 -8.58 -13.93 11.17
CA CYS A 93 -8.90 -13.38 12.48
C CYS A 93 -9.65 -14.44 13.28
N GLU A 94 -9.51 -14.46 14.60
CA GLU A 94 -9.94 -15.55 15.45
C GLU A 94 -11.38 -15.41 15.95
N HIS A 95 -11.97 -14.21 16.01
CA HIS A 95 -13.06 -13.95 16.93
C HIS A 95 -14.39 -13.44 16.38
N ASP A 96 -14.64 -13.39 15.08
CA ASP A 96 -15.87 -12.77 14.63
C ASP A 96 -16.68 -13.61 13.65
N ALA A 97 -17.98 -13.83 13.99
CA ALA A 97 -18.97 -14.40 13.07
C ALA A 97 -19.02 -13.60 11.73
N TRP A 98 -18.69 -12.32 11.79
CA TRP A 98 -18.54 -11.42 10.65
C TRP A 98 -17.45 -11.89 9.69
N VAL A 99 -16.32 -12.32 10.23
CA VAL A 99 -15.19 -12.79 9.45
C VAL A 99 -15.38 -14.20 8.95
N LYS A 100 -16.19 -15.02 9.61
CA LYS A 100 -16.64 -16.32 9.06
C LYS A 100 -17.43 -16.13 7.75
N ALA A 101 -18.21 -15.07 7.64
CA ALA A 101 -18.90 -14.70 6.38
C ALA A 101 -17.93 -14.26 5.28
N LEU A 102 -16.81 -13.60 5.63
CA LEU A 102 -15.74 -13.21 4.71
C LEU A 102 -14.76 -14.36 4.39
N SER A 103 -14.89 -15.53 5.05
CA SER A 103 -13.95 -16.65 4.96
C SER A 103 -13.77 -17.24 3.55
N ARG A 104 -14.74 -17.05 2.66
CA ARG A 104 -14.65 -17.47 1.25
C ARG A 104 -13.54 -16.77 0.46
N HIS A 105 -13.02 -15.65 0.98
CA HIS A 105 -11.99 -14.83 0.36
C HIS A 105 -10.76 -14.64 1.24
N ARG A 106 -10.55 -15.56 2.20
CA ARG A 106 -9.42 -15.51 3.13
C ARG A 106 -8.08 -15.58 2.39
N ALA A 107 -7.12 -14.76 2.82
CA ALA A 107 -5.75 -14.86 2.33
C ALA A 107 -5.10 -16.17 2.84
N PRO A 108 -4.19 -16.81 2.08
CA PRO A 108 -3.35 -17.86 2.60
C PRO A 108 -2.62 -17.42 3.88
N GLU A 109 -2.45 -18.30 4.84
CA GLU A 109 -1.82 -17.98 6.14
C GLU A 109 -0.41 -17.44 6.00
N ASP A 110 0.35 -17.93 5.01
CA ASP A 110 1.72 -17.50 4.71
C ASP A 110 1.82 -16.18 3.94
N ARG A 111 0.70 -15.59 3.52
CA ARG A 111 0.71 -14.45 2.60
C ARG A 111 1.42 -13.23 3.17
N LEU A 112 1.18 -12.89 4.44
CA LEU A 112 1.85 -11.76 5.08
C LEU A 112 3.35 -12.01 5.21
N GLU A 113 3.77 -13.25 5.47
CA GLU A 113 5.18 -13.63 5.50
C GLU A 113 5.84 -13.49 4.13
N ARG A 114 5.14 -13.89 3.07
CA ARG A 114 5.62 -13.71 1.70
C ARG A 114 5.72 -12.24 1.30
N ILE A 115 4.79 -11.40 1.75
CA ILE A 115 4.85 -9.94 1.58
C ILE A 115 6.04 -9.38 2.35
N ALA A 116 6.23 -9.78 3.60
CA ALA A 116 7.36 -9.36 4.41
C ALA A 116 8.70 -9.78 3.78
N ALA A 117 8.82 -11.01 3.35
CA ALA A 117 10.01 -11.52 2.66
C ALA A 117 10.32 -10.75 1.36
N ARG A 118 9.30 -10.24 0.66
CA ARG A 118 9.46 -9.49 -0.58
C ARG A 118 9.82 -8.03 -0.33
N TRP A 119 9.16 -7.36 0.58
CA TRP A 119 9.27 -5.91 0.76
C TRP A 119 10.00 -5.50 2.04
N PHE A 120 9.94 -6.25 3.15
CA PHE A 120 10.56 -5.87 4.43
C PHE A 120 11.98 -6.42 4.61
N ARG A 121 12.64 -6.70 3.50
CA ARG A 121 14.02 -7.15 3.50
C ARG A 121 15.00 -5.97 3.53
N ARG A 122 16.19 -6.20 4.05
CA ARG A 122 17.30 -5.25 3.99
C ARG A 122 17.63 -4.88 2.54
N SER A 123 18.15 -3.68 2.35
CA SER A 123 18.66 -3.21 1.08
C SER A 123 20.17 -2.97 1.18
N ASN A 124 20.87 -3.09 0.08
CA ASN A 124 22.30 -2.76 -0.02
C ASN A 124 22.53 -1.27 -0.33
N ARG A 125 21.47 -0.53 -0.66
CA ARG A 125 21.43 0.92 -0.90
C ARG A 125 20.09 1.48 -0.42
N GLU A 126 19.99 2.80 -0.35
CA GLU A 126 18.71 3.46 -0.16
C GLU A 126 17.74 3.10 -1.28
N ARG A 127 16.50 2.77 -0.93
CA ARG A 127 15.45 2.43 -1.89
C ARG A 127 14.12 3.00 -1.46
N HIS A 128 13.38 3.53 -2.45
CA HIS A 128 12.04 4.05 -2.30
C HIS A 128 11.08 3.29 -3.22
N GLU A 129 10.09 2.62 -2.66
CA GLU A 129 9.16 1.80 -3.45
C GLU A 129 7.71 2.18 -3.12
N LEU A 130 6.94 2.57 -4.14
CA LEU A 130 5.50 2.78 -4.04
C LEU A 130 4.79 1.43 -4.22
N VAL A 131 3.81 1.15 -3.37
CA VAL A 131 3.04 -0.11 -3.38
C VAL A 131 1.55 0.21 -3.36
N VAL A 132 0.92 0.22 -4.53
CA VAL A 132 -0.52 0.49 -4.67
C VAL A 132 -1.30 -0.81 -4.49
N CYS A 133 -2.12 -0.87 -3.45
CA CYS A 133 -2.84 -2.06 -3.06
C CYS A 133 -4.21 -1.74 -2.43
N HIS A 134 -4.60 -2.39 -1.33
CA HIS A 134 -5.96 -2.37 -0.81
C HIS A 134 -5.99 -2.19 0.71
N GLY A 135 -7.15 -1.76 1.21
CA GLY A 135 -7.34 -1.42 2.61
C GLY A 135 -7.04 -2.56 3.58
N ASN A 136 -7.58 -3.77 3.33
CA ASN A 136 -7.33 -4.91 4.23
C ASN A 136 -5.85 -5.29 4.26
N LEU A 137 -5.17 -5.25 3.10
CA LEU A 137 -3.75 -5.56 3.04
C LEU A 137 -2.91 -4.56 3.84
N ILE A 138 -3.17 -3.25 3.67
CA ILE A 138 -2.44 -2.20 4.39
C ILE A 138 -2.65 -2.36 5.90
N ARG A 139 -3.89 -2.57 6.35
CA ARG A 139 -4.21 -2.79 7.76
C ARG A 139 -3.47 -4.00 8.34
N ALA A 140 -3.46 -5.13 7.61
CA ALA A 140 -2.76 -6.34 8.02
C ALA A 140 -1.23 -6.14 8.07
N VAL A 141 -0.66 -5.43 7.09
CA VAL A 141 0.77 -5.04 7.08
C VAL A 141 1.11 -4.18 8.30
N VAL A 142 0.28 -3.18 8.61
CA VAL A 142 0.49 -2.30 9.78
C VAL A 142 0.41 -3.10 11.09
N THR A 143 -0.60 -3.96 11.24
CA THR A 143 -0.72 -4.87 12.39
C THR A 143 0.54 -5.70 12.59
N ARG A 144 1.08 -6.26 11.50
CA ARG A 144 2.33 -7.03 11.51
C ARG A 144 3.54 -6.18 11.91
N VAL A 145 3.66 -4.98 11.36
CA VAL A 145 4.78 -4.06 11.66
C VAL A 145 4.79 -3.64 13.13
N LEU A 146 3.59 -3.43 13.69
CA LEU A 146 3.44 -3.06 15.11
C LEU A 146 3.57 -4.23 16.07
N GLY A 147 3.63 -5.47 15.58
CA GLY A 147 3.59 -6.67 16.43
C GLY A 147 2.30 -6.77 17.25
N SER A 148 1.21 -6.17 16.76
CA SER A 148 -0.08 -6.15 17.43
C SER A 148 -0.83 -7.47 17.24
N ASP A 149 -1.90 -7.67 18.05
CA ASP A 149 -2.80 -8.80 17.88
C ASP A 149 -3.31 -8.93 16.43
N VAL A 150 -3.40 -10.17 15.94
CA VAL A 150 -3.79 -10.47 14.56
C VAL A 150 -5.14 -9.87 14.16
N ASN A 151 -6.04 -9.64 15.14
CA ASN A 151 -7.36 -9.06 14.90
C ASN A 151 -7.35 -7.52 14.85
N SER A 152 -6.24 -6.87 15.20
CA SER A 152 -6.16 -5.41 15.26
C SER A 152 -6.47 -4.72 13.93
N TRP A 153 -6.23 -5.39 12.79
CA TRP A 153 -6.55 -4.85 11.47
C TRP A 153 -8.04 -4.56 11.26
N LEU A 154 -8.93 -5.25 12.00
CA LEU A 154 -10.39 -5.03 11.94
C LEU A 154 -10.81 -3.70 12.55
N ARG A 155 -9.99 -3.11 13.42
CA ARG A 155 -10.25 -1.86 14.14
C ARG A 155 -9.60 -0.65 13.47
N MET A 156 -9.08 -0.81 12.28
CA MET A 156 -8.39 0.23 11.53
C MET A 156 -9.19 0.61 10.28
N SER A 157 -9.19 1.88 9.91
CA SER A 157 -9.74 2.37 8.65
C SER A 157 -8.63 2.79 7.71
N THR A 158 -8.84 2.64 6.42
CA THR A 158 -7.91 3.10 5.38
C THR A 158 -8.72 3.78 4.28
N HIS A 159 -8.45 5.05 4.05
CA HIS A 159 -9.12 5.85 3.02
C HIS A 159 -8.57 5.55 1.62
N HIS A 160 -9.35 5.83 0.59
CA HIS A 160 -8.87 5.80 -0.79
C HIS A 160 -7.71 6.78 -0.96
N CYS A 161 -6.68 6.36 -1.67
CA CYS A 161 -5.40 7.04 -1.79
C CYS A 161 -4.70 7.40 -0.47
N GLY A 162 -5.15 6.89 0.68
CA GLY A 162 -4.45 7.07 1.97
C GLY A 162 -3.03 6.52 1.91
N LEU A 163 -2.05 7.35 2.29
CA LEU A 163 -0.62 7.04 2.25
C LEU A 163 -0.13 6.49 3.59
N THR A 164 0.43 5.30 3.57
CA THR A 164 1.06 4.64 4.74
C THR A 164 2.54 4.45 4.48
N ARG A 165 3.39 4.96 5.36
CA ARG A 165 4.86 4.90 5.21
C ARG A 165 5.47 3.95 6.22
N VAL A 166 6.26 3.02 5.70
CA VAL A 166 7.03 2.04 6.48
C VAL A 166 8.51 2.16 6.12
N THR A 167 9.39 2.15 7.11
CA THR A 167 10.84 2.14 6.91
C THR A 167 11.42 0.82 7.36
N CYS A 168 12.18 0.15 6.48
CA CYS A 168 13.03 -0.98 6.83
C CYS A 168 14.46 -0.49 7.01
N TRP A 169 14.96 -0.57 8.23
CA TRP A 169 16.28 -0.10 8.62
C TRP A 169 17.37 -1.10 8.22
N ASP A 170 18.59 -0.63 8.13
CA ASP A 170 19.75 -1.48 7.80
C ASP A 170 20.08 -2.52 8.89
N ASP A 171 19.67 -2.29 10.12
CA ASP A 171 19.76 -3.25 11.24
C ASP A 171 18.66 -4.33 11.22
N GLY A 172 17.69 -4.21 10.30
CA GLY A 172 16.58 -5.16 10.14
C GLY A 172 15.32 -4.78 10.88
N ARG A 173 15.29 -3.71 11.66
CA ARG A 173 14.05 -3.16 12.24
C ARG A 173 13.13 -2.67 11.13
N VAL A 174 11.83 -2.76 11.38
CA VAL A 174 10.79 -2.21 10.53
C VAL A 174 9.94 -1.26 11.38
N SER A 175 9.74 -0.04 10.91
CA SER A 175 8.99 1.00 11.64
C SER A 175 7.85 1.55 10.81
N LEU A 176 6.68 1.70 11.43
CA LEU A 176 5.59 2.49 10.88
C LEU A 176 5.91 3.98 11.12
N VAL A 177 5.96 4.75 10.05
CA VAL A 177 6.26 6.20 10.11
C VAL A 177 4.97 7.01 10.10
N THR A 178 4.04 6.67 9.21
CA THR A 178 2.70 7.27 9.14
C THR A 178 1.71 6.20 8.70
N TYR A 179 0.48 6.32 9.15
CA TYR A 179 -0.62 5.46 8.75
C TYR A 179 -1.75 6.28 8.16
N ASN A 180 -2.18 5.91 6.93
CA ASN A 180 -3.38 6.45 6.30
C ASN A 180 -3.41 7.99 6.25
N ASP A 181 -2.29 8.61 5.87
CA ASP A 181 -2.22 10.06 5.67
C ASP A 181 -3.06 10.45 4.46
N VAL A 182 -4.05 11.29 4.69
CA VAL A 182 -4.93 11.92 3.69
C VAL A 182 -4.90 13.44 3.78
N SER A 183 -3.99 14.02 4.56
CA SER A 183 -3.91 15.45 4.84
C SER A 183 -3.66 16.32 3.59
N TYR A 184 -3.31 15.71 2.49
CA TYR A 184 -3.09 16.36 1.19
C TYR A 184 -4.33 16.31 0.27
N LEU A 185 -5.37 15.54 0.64
CA LEU A 185 -6.63 15.51 -0.10
C LEU A 185 -7.55 16.62 0.41
N PRO A 186 -8.25 17.34 -0.48
CA PRO A 186 -9.39 18.16 -0.09
C PRO A 186 -10.43 17.32 0.67
N ASP A 187 -11.15 17.93 1.61
CA ASP A 187 -12.11 17.23 2.45
C ASP A 187 -13.18 16.48 1.63
N GLU A 188 -13.63 17.08 0.53
CA GLU A 188 -14.60 16.49 -0.39
C GLU A 188 -14.05 15.28 -1.17
N TYR A 189 -12.72 15.07 -1.19
CA TYR A 189 -12.09 13.90 -1.80
C TYR A 189 -11.86 12.77 -0.82
N ILE A 190 -12.07 12.98 0.49
CA ILE A 190 -11.85 11.94 1.49
C ILE A 190 -12.98 10.92 1.44
N SER A 191 -12.66 9.65 1.13
CA SER A 191 -13.64 8.58 1.07
C SER A 191 -13.08 7.26 1.59
N VAL A 192 -13.93 6.41 2.17
CA VAL A 192 -13.54 5.13 2.79
C VAL A 192 -14.04 3.93 2.01
N VAL A 193 -15.25 4.00 1.46
CA VAL A 193 -15.93 2.90 0.74
C VAL A 193 -16.47 3.43 -0.57
#